data_f4497722cc915b788ec2e87571981093
#
_entry.id   f4497722cc915b788ec2e87571981093
#
_cell.length_a   1.000
_cell.length_b   1.000
_cell.length_c   1.000
_cell.angle_alpha   90.00
_cell.angle_beta   90.00
_cell.angle_gamma   90.00
#
_symmetry.space_group_name_H-M   'P 1'
#
loop_
_entity.id
_entity.type
_entity.pdbx_description
1 polymer ?
#
loop_
_entity_poly.entity_id
_entity_poly.type
_entity_poly.pdbx_seq_one_letter_code
_entity_poly.pdbx_strand_id
1 'polypeptide(L)'
;MTTILIVEDEESLADPLAFLLRKEGFEPIIAHDGPTALEKFAANDIDIVLLDLMLPGMSGTEVCKQLRTTSSVPVIMVTARDSEIDKVVGLE
;
A
#
# COMPACT_ATOMS: atom_id res chain seq x y z
N MET A 1 -13.72 -8.18 -8.92
CA MET A 1 -12.57 -7.37 -9.30
C MET A 1 -11.62 -7.23 -8.12
N THR A 2 -10.33 -7.39 -8.38
CA THR A 2 -9.34 -7.32 -7.32
C THR A 2 -9.10 -5.87 -6.92
N THR A 3 -9.23 -5.57 -5.65
CA THR A 3 -9.06 -4.24 -5.12
C THR A 3 -7.70 -4.13 -4.43
N ILE A 4 -6.92 -3.13 -4.81
CA ILE A 4 -5.57 -2.95 -4.30
C ILE A 4 -5.48 -1.60 -3.60
N LEU A 5 -5.06 -1.63 -2.35
CA LEU A 5 -4.85 -0.40 -1.59
C LEU A 5 -3.39 0.02 -1.77
N ILE A 6 -3.19 1.22 -2.27
CA ILE A 6 -1.86 1.78 -2.48
C ILE A 6 -1.61 2.80 -1.38
N VAL A 7 -0.62 2.55 -0.55
CA VAL A 7 -0.28 3.46 0.54
C VAL A 7 1.03 4.15 0.18
N GLU A 8 0.92 5.38 -0.28
CA GLU A 8 2.05 6.12 -0.81
C GLU A 8 1.80 7.60 -0.62
N ASP A 9 2.73 8.30 0.03
CA ASP A 9 2.52 9.72 0.34
C ASP A 9 2.78 10.66 -0.84
N GLU A 10 3.47 10.19 -1.87
CA GLU A 10 3.76 11.04 -3.03
C GLU A 10 2.80 10.72 -4.16
N GLU A 11 2.02 11.72 -4.54
CA GLU A 11 1.06 11.54 -5.62
C GLU A 11 1.75 11.23 -6.93
N SER A 12 2.94 11.78 -7.12
CA SER A 12 3.67 11.54 -8.35
C SER A 12 4.05 10.07 -8.53
N LEU A 13 4.02 9.30 -7.45
CA LEU A 13 4.27 7.87 -7.52
C LEU A 13 2.97 7.08 -7.48
N ALA A 14 2.03 7.54 -6.67
CA ALA A 14 0.77 6.82 -6.49
C ALA A 14 -0.10 6.86 -7.74
N ASP A 15 -0.21 8.04 -8.36
CA ASP A 15 -1.11 8.19 -9.49
C ASP A 15 -0.72 7.34 -10.69
N PRO A 16 0.53 7.33 -11.13
CA PRO A 16 0.90 6.46 -12.24
C PRO A 16 0.69 4.99 -11.93
N LEU A 17 0.95 4.59 -10.70
CA LEU A 17 0.76 3.21 -10.30
C LEU A 17 -0.72 2.84 -10.35
N ALA A 18 -1.57 3.73 -9.85
CA ALA A 18 -3.01 3.49 -9.90
C ALA A 18 -3.49 3.39 -11.34
N PHE A 19 -2.95 4.25 -12.21
CA PHE A 19 -3.32 4.22 -13.62
C PHE A 19 -2.97 2.86 -14.23
N LEU A 20 -1.77 2.38 -13.97
CA LEU A 20 -1.34 1.10 -14.51
C LEU A 20 -2.21 -0.05 -14.01
N LEU A 21 -2.53 -0.03 -12.72
CA LEU A 21 -3.36 -1.07 -12.16
C LEU A 21 -4.75 -1.06 -12.75
N ARG A 22 -5.28 0.13 -12.98
CA ARG A 22 -6.60 0.23 -13.60
C ARG A 22 -6.60 -0.34 -15.00
N LYS A 23 -5.51 -0.08 -15.73
CA LYS A 23 -5.39 -0.64 -17.07
C LYS A 23 -5.38 -2.16 -17.06
N GLU A 24 -4.84 -2.73 -16.00
CA GLU A 24 -4.76 -4.19 -15.90
C GLU A 24 -6.02 -4.80 -15.32
N GLY A 25 -7.03 -4.00 -15.06
CA GLY A 25 -8.29 -4.53 -14.59
C GLY A 25 -8.44 -4.56 -13.09
N PHE A 26 -7.54 -3.93 -12.36
CA PHE A 26 -7.65 -3.86 -10.91
C PHE A 26 -8.34 -2.58 -10.47
N GLU A 27 -8.79 -2.60 -9.24
CA GLU A 27 -9.43 -1.42 -8.65
C GLU A 27 -8.49 -0.80 -7.62
N PRO A 28 -7.78 0.29 -7.94
CA PRO A 28 -6.85 0.88 -7.00
C PRO A 28 -7.55 1.86 -6.07
N ILE A 29 -7.15 1.86 -4.81
CA ILE A 29 -7.58 2.84 -3.82
C ILE A 29 -6.30 3.41 -3.24
N ILE A 30 -6.19 4.73 -3.19
CA ILE A 30 -4.98 5.39 -2.75
C ILE A 30 -5.17 5.99 -1.37
N ALA A 31 -4.19 5.76 -0.49
CA ALA A 31 -4.11 6.42 0.80
C ALA A 31 -2.72 7.03 0.92
N HIS A 32 -2.64 8.24 1.43
CA HIS A 32 -1.38 8.98 1.45
C HIS A 32 -0.66 8.91 2.80
N ASP A 33 -1.25 8.26 3.77
CA ASP A 33 -0.60 8.09 5.07
C ASP A 33 -1.15 6.85 5.76
N GLY A 34 -0.52 6.50 6.87
CA GLY A 34 -0.89 5.28 7.57
C GLY A 34 -2.30 5.28 8.13
N PRO A 35 -2.69 6.31 8.89
CA PRO A 35 -4.04 6.33 9.43
C PRO A 35 -5.12 6.28 8.37
N THR A 36 -4.94 7.01 7.27
CA THR A 36 -5.90 6.97 6.17
C THR A 36 -5.96 5.58 5.56
N ALA A 37 -4.79 4.93 5.45
CA ALA A 37 -4.75 3.59 4.90
C ALA A 37 -5.56 2.63 5.75
N LEU A 38 -5.43 2.73 7.06
CA LEU A 38 -6.17 1.85 7.96
C LEU A 38 -7.67 2.10 7.85
N GLU A 39 -8.06 3.37 7.72
CA GLU A 39 -9.46 3.70 7.54
C GLU A 39 -10.01 3.11 6.26
N LYS A 40 -9.27 3.27 5.17
CA LYS A 40 -9.74 2.78 3.89
C LYS A 40 -9.75 1.27 3.83
N PHE A 41 -8.81 0.65 4.52
CA PHE A 41 -8.79 -0.79 4.60
C PHE A 41 -10.05 -1.30 5.30
N ALA A 42 -10.44 -0.63 6.38
CA ALA A 42 -11.63 -1.06 7.13
C ALA A 42 -12.92 -0.81 6.36
N ALA A 43 -12.91 0.20 5.50
CA ALA A 43 -14.13 0.59 4.79
C ALA A 43 -14.32 -0.14 3.46
N ASN A 44 -13.34 -0.87 3.01
CA ASN A 44 -13.38 -1.54 1.71
C ASN A 44 -12.88 -2.96 1.81
N ASP A 45 -13.27 -3.77 0.84
CA ASP A 45 -12.74 -5.13 0.73
C ASP A 45 -11.45 -5.09 -0.05
N ILE A 46 -10.34 -5.01 0.66
CA ILE A 46 -9.03 -4.91 0.04
C ILE A 46 -8.44 -6.29 -0.12
N ASP A 47 -7.97 -6.59 -1.32
CA ASP A 47 -7.39 -7.89 -1.63
C ASP A 47 -5.88 -7.89 -1.50
N ILE A 48 -5.23 -6.77 -1.77
CA ILE A 48 -3.78 -6.65 -1.71
C ILE A 48 -3.44 -5.24 -1.26
N VAL A 49 -2.40 -5.10 -0.45
CA VAL A 49 -1.92 -3.78 -0.03
C VAL A 49 -0.51 -3.58 -0.57
N LEU A 50 -0.30 -2.48 -1.28
CA LEU A 50 1.04 -2.04 -1.69
C LEU A 50 1.42 -0.92 -0.75
N LEU A 51 2.49 -1.09 -0.02
CA LEU A 51 2.79 -0.25 1.12
C LEU A 51 4.20 0.30 1.04
N ASP A 52 4.30 1.62 1.05
CA ASP A 52 5.60 2.30 1.08
C ASP A 52 6.14 2.25 2.49
N LEU A 53 7.41 1.85 2.61
CA LEU A 53 8.06 1.79 3.92
C LEU A 53 8.27 3.18 4.52
N MET A 54 8.47 4.17 3.67
CA MET A 54 8.88 5.50 4.11
C MET A 54 7.70 6.46 4.13
N LEU A 55 6.75 6.21 5.01
CA LEU A 55 5.60 7.08 5.14
C LEU A 55 5.84 8.11 6.23
N PRO A 56 5.27 9.31 6.08
CA PRO A 56 5.36 10.29 7.15
C PRO A 56 4.47 9.87 8.32
N GLY A 57 4.93 10.16 9.52
CA GLY A 57 4.18 9.84 10.72
C GLY A 57 4.26 8.39 11.09
N MET A 58 3.37 7.60 10.56
CA MET A 58 3.34 6.17 10.87
C MET A 58 4.11 5.42 9.79
N SER A 59 5.10 4.63 10.20
CA SER A 59 5.92 3.90 9.24
C SER A 59 5.12 2.79 8.58
N GLY A 60 5.62 2.33 7.43
CA GLY A 60 4.99 1.22 6.75
C GLY A 60 4.96 -0.04 7.60
N THR A 61 6.01 -0.24 8.38
CA THR A 61 6.06 -1.40 9.27
C THR A 61 4.93 -1.36 10.28
N GLU A 62 4.67 -0.17 10.82
CA GLU A 62 3.60 -0.02 11.80
C GLU A 62 2.24 -0.27 11.16
N VAL A 63 2.03 0.23 9.94
CA VAL A 63 0.78 -0.02 9.24
C VAL A 63 0.58 -1.53 9.05
N CYS A 64 1.63 -2.21 8.64
CA CYS A 64 1.54 -3.65 8.44
C CYS A 64 1.18 -4.37 9.73
N LYS A 65 1.79 -3.97 10.83
CA LYS A 65 1.47 -4.58 12.13
C LYS A 65 0.00 -4.39 12.48
N GLN A 66 -0.51 -3.19 12.26
CA GLN A 66 -1.91 -2.92 12.55
C GLN A 66 -2.83 -3.77 11.67
N LEU A 67 -2.50 -3.91 10.41
CA LEU A 67 -3.31 -4.73 9.51
C LEU A 67 -3.32 -6.18 9.96
N ARG A 68 -2.19 -6.66 10.43
CA ARG A 68 -2.09 -8.07 10.83
C ARG A 68 -2.90 -8.39 12.08
N THR A 69 -3.34 -7.39 12.83
CA THR A 69 -4.16 -7.68 14.00
C THR A 69 -5.55 -8.16 13.61
N THR A 70 -6.01 -7.81 12.40
CA THR A 70 -7.37 -8.15 11.98
C THR A 70 -7.44 -8.87 10.65
N SER A 71 -6.33 -9.01 9.95
CA SER A 71 -6.39 -9.54 8.59
C SER A 71 -5.09 -10.22 8.20
N SER A 72 -5.20 -11.18 7.32
CA SER A 72 -4.02 -11.82 6.73
C SER A 72 -3.86 -11.38 5.28
N VAL A 73 -4.38 -10.22 4.93
CA VAL A 73 -4.30 -9.70 3.57
C VAL A 73 -2.84 -9.64 3.12
N PRO A 74 -2.53 -10.01 1.87
CA PRO A 74 -1.17 -9.88 1.37
C PRO A 74 -0.73 -8.43 1.36
N VAL A 75 0.45 -8.18 1.90
CA VAL A 75 1.04 -6.85 1.93
C VAL A 75 2.39 -6.92 1.26
N ILE A 76 2.57 -6.11 0.23
CA ILE A 76 3.84 -6.01 -0.47
C ILE A 76 4.44 -4.67 -0.11
N MET A 77 5.56 -4.72 0.59
CA MET A 77 6.24 -3.49 0.99
C MET A 77 7.30 -3.14 -0.04
N VAL A 78 7.29 -1.90 -0.44
CA VAL A 78 8.25 -1.42 -1.42
C VAL A 78 8.80 -0.10 -0.94
N THR A 79 9.93 0.28 -1.47
CA THR A 79 10.43 1.62 -1.27
C THR A 79 10.88 2.13 -2.60
N ALA A 80 10.45 3.33 -2.92
CA ALA A 80 10.82 3.97 -4.17
C ALA A 80 11.83 5.07 -3.93
N ARG A 81 12.28 5.19 -2.71
CA ARG A 81 13.06 6.34 -2.32
C ARG A 81 14.50 6.27 -2.73
N ASP A 82 15.02 5.09 -2.87
CA ASP A 82 16.40 5.00 -3.23
C ASP A 82 16.56 3.79 -4.11
N SER A 83 17.79 3.52 -4.45
CA SER A 83 18.08 2.50 -5.42
C SER A 83 18.04 1.09 -4.82
N GLU A 84 17.59 0.96 -3.63
CA GLU A 84 17.50 -0.34 -2.99
C GLU A 84 16.26 -1.08 -3.43
N ILE A 85 15.92 -0.93 -4.65
CA ILE A 85 14.68 -1.50 -5.14
C ILE A 85 14.72 -3.00 -5.19
N ASP A 86 15.89 -3.57 -5.16
CA ASP A 86 15.97 -5.01 -5.07
C ASP A 86 15.49 -5.50 -3.73
N LYS A 87 15.22 -4.60 -2.83
CA LYS A 87 14.73 -4.97 -1.51
C LYS A 87 13.24 -4.95 -1.49
N VAL A 88 12.66 -5.89 -2.10
CA VAL A 88 11.24 -6.10 -1.95
C VAL A 88 11.09 -6.86 -0.65
N VAL A 89 10.59 -6.18 0.34
CA VAL A 89 10.44 -6.78 1.66
C VAL A 89 8.98 -6.91 1.98
N GLY A 90 8.68 -7.62 3.03
CA GLY A 90 7.30 -7.77 3.41
C GLY A 90 6.59 -8.84 2.65
N LEU A 91 7.33 -9.68 2.04
CA LEU A 91 6.75 -10.80 1.32
C LEU A 91 6.48 -11.97 2.24
N GLU A 92 6.34 -11.71 3.46
CA GLU A 92 6.03 -12.77 4.39
C GLU A 92 4.60 -13.07 4.50
#